data_c0aba5bd88d7833412d2295e8940e296
#
_entry.id   c0aba5bd88d7833412d2295e8940e296
#
_cell.length_a   1.000
_cell.length_b   1.000
_cell.length_c   1.000
_cell.angle_alpha   90.00
_cell.angle_beta   90.00
_cell.angle_gamma   90.00
#
_symmetry.space_group_name_H-M   'P 1'
#
loop_
_entity.id
_entity.type
_entity.pdbx_description
1 polymer ?
#
loop_
_entity_poly.entity_id
_entity_poly.type
_entity_poly.pdbx_seq_one_letter_code
_entity_poly.pdbx_strand_id
1 'polypeptide(L)'
;MLHVEEKWRKLIDNKDIDVVIVGTPDHWHCLQMVAACEAGKDVYCEKPLGNSIEECNIMVRAAEKYNRVVQVGQWQRSDPHWQDAMAFVHSGQLGKIRTVRVFSYQGWCPSIPVKPDEPVPAGIDYDMWLGPAPKRPFNRNRFHFTFRWFWDYAGGLMTDWGVHLLD
;
A
#
# COMPACT_ATOMS: atom_id res chain seq x y z
N MET A 1 17.08 -15.10 -17.27
CA MET A 1 16.21 -14.04 -16.69
C MET A 1 15.70 -14.58 -15.37
N LEU A 2 16.05 -14.00 -14.23
CA LEU A 2 15.54 -14.45 -12.93
C LEU A 2 14.04 -14.08 -12.86
N HIS A 3 13.19 -15.02 -12.44
CA HIS A 3 11.79 -14.73 -12.14
C HIS A 3 11.71 -13.62 -11.09
N VAL A 4 10.77 -12.70 -11.23
CA VAL A 4 10.67 -11.52 -10.35
C VAL A 4 10.37 -11.94 -8.90
N GLU A 5 9.65 -13.04 -8.70
CA GLU A 5 9.39 -13.62 -7.38
C GLU A 5 10.69 -14.06 -6.68
N GLU A 6 11.62 -14.67 -7.39
CA GLU A 6 12.94 -14.97 -6.85
C GLU A 6 13.76 -13.71 -6.53
N LYS A 7 13.50 -12.59 -7.21
CA LYS A 7 14.28 -11.35 -7.03
C LYS A 7 14.01 -10.68 -5.70
N TRP A 8 12.74 -10.48 -5.32
CA TRP A 8 12.44 -9.85 -4.04
C TRP A 8 12.79 -10.75 -2.85
N ARG A 9 12.63 -12.09 -2.99
CA ARG A 9 13.07 -13.04 -1.96
C ARG A 9 14.60 -13.02 -1.79
N LYS A 10 15.36 -13.01 -2.89
CA LYS A 10 16.83 -12.86 -2.85
C LYS A 10 17.26 -11.54 -2.22
N LEU A 11 16.51 -10.47 -2.43
CA LEU A 11 16.75 -9.19 -1.77
C LEU A 11 16.57 -9.32 -0.25
N ILE A 12 15.49 -9.94 0.18
CA ILE A 12 15.21 -10.17 1.61
C ILE A 12 16.26 -11.09 2.24
N ASP A 13 16.70 -12.12 1.53
CA ASP A 13 17.72 -13.10 2.02
C ASP A 13 19.13 -12.50 2.09
N ASN A 14 19.39 -11.39 1.42
CA ASN A 14 20.70 -10.74 1.44
C ASN A 14 21.01 -10.15 2.82
N LYS A 15 22.11 -10.58 3.43
CA LYS A 15 22.53 -10.16 4.77
C LYS A 15 23.10 -8.75 4.84
N ASP A 16 23.48 -8.17 3.70
CA ASP A 16 24.01 -6.81 3.60
C ASP A 16 22.90 -5.74 3.53
N ILE A 17 21.64 -6.15 3.55
CA ILE A 17 20.49 -5.26 3.54
C ILE A 17 19.86 -5.23 4.94
N ASP A 18 19.75 -4.05 5.53
CA ASP A 18 19.17 -3.84 6.85
C ASP A 18 17.68 -3.39 6.74
N VAL A 19 17.34 -2.61 5.71
CA VAL A 19 16.03 -1.99 5.53
C VAL A 19 15.48 -2.31 4.14
N VAL A 20 14.18 -2.60 4.08
CA VAL A 20 13.46 -2.86 2.83
C VAL A 20 12.36 -1.82 2.65
N ILE A 21 12.25 -1.27 1.43
CA ILE A 21 11.12 -0.44 1.02
C ILE A 21 10.13 -1.31 0.24
N VAL A 22 8.90 -1.43 0.74
CA VAL A 22 7.79 -2.11 0.07
C VAL A 22 6.92 -1.06 -0.61
N GLY A 23 7.03 -0.95 -1.94
CA GLY A 23 6.30 0.00 -2.77
C GLY A 23 5.60 -0.69 -3.96
N THR A 24 5.17 -1.91 -3.77
CA THR A 24 4.41 -2.73 -4.72
C THR A 24 2.93 -2.33 -4.76
N PRO A 25 2.09 -2.93 -5.62
CA PRO A 25 0.64 -2.82 -5.46
C PRO A 25 0.15 -3.34 -4.11
N ASP A 26 -0.95 -2.78 -3.61
CA ASP A 26 -1.48 -2.95 -2.25
C ASP A 26 -1.59 -4.43 -1.82
N HIS A 27 -2.06 -5.29 -2.71
CA HIS A 27 -2.25 -6.73 -2.43
C HIS A 27 -0.95 -7.51 -2.18
N TRP A 28 0.22 -6.90 -2.45
CA TRP A 28 1.52 -7.48 -2.17
C TRP A 28 2.12 -7.05 -0.82
N HIS A 29 1.65 -5.94 -0.25
CA HIS A 29 2.27 -5.30 0.92
C HIS A 29 2.42 -6.24 2.10
N CYS A 30 1.33 -6.92 2.48
CA CYS A 30 1.33 -7.80 3.64
C CYS A 30 2.38 -8.92 3.50
N LEU A 31 2.36 -9.65 2.40
CA LEU A 31 3.26 -10.78 2.19
C LEU A 31 4.74 -10.36 2.22
N GLN A 32 5.07 -9.25 1.55
CA GLN A 32 6.45 -8.78 1.46
C GLN A 32 6.94 -8.19 2.78
N MET A 33 6.11 -7.41 3.48
CA MET A 33 6.47 -6.85 4.77
C MET A 33 6.68 -7.93 5.83
N VAL A 34 5.78 -8.90 5.91
CA VAL A 34 5.90 -10.02 6.86
C VAL A 34 7.19 -10.80 6.61
N ALA A 35 7.46 -11.15 5.34
CA ALA A 35 8.67 -11.86 4.97
C ALA A 35 9.95 -11.06 5.29
N ALA A 36 9.93 -9.74 5.11
CA ALA A 36 11.06 -8.88 5.47
C ALA A 36 11.29 -8.85 6.99
N CYS A 37 10.23 -8.71 7.78
CA CYS A 37 10.31 -8.78 9.25
C CYS A 37 10.85 -10.13 9.72
N GLU A 38 10.37 -11.24 9.13
CA GLU A 38 10.82 -12.60 9.43
C GLU A 38 12.31 -12.79 9.11
N ALA A 39 12.79 -12.18 8.04
CA ALA A 39 14.22 -12.18 7.67
C ALA A 39 15.08 -11.21 8.50
N GLY A 40 14.50 -10.53 9.49
CA GLY A 40 15.20 -9.61 10.39
C GLY A 40 15.44 -8.22 9.82
N LYS A 41 14.70 -7.80 8.79
CA LYS A 41 14.82 -6.49 8.15
C LYS A 41 13.84 -5.50 8.78
N ASP A 42 14.24 -4.25 8.89
CA ASP A 42 13.34 -3.14 9.13
C ASP A 42 12.63 -2.75 7.82
N VAL A 43 11.44 -2.17 7.91
CA VAL A 43 10.61 -1.97 6.71
C VAL A 43 10.02 -0.56 6.65
N TYR A 44 10.14 0.07 5.50
CA TYR A 44 9.27 1.16 5.10
C TYR A 44 8.22 0.61 4.14
N CYS A 45 6.96 0.56 4.58
CA CYS A 45 5.86 0.04 3.76
C CYS A 45 5.00 1.19 3.26
N GLU A 46 4.85 1.28 1.94
CA GLU A 46 3.98 2.29 1.33
C GLU A 46 2.51 2.14 1.77
N LYS A 47 1.79 3.22 1.67
CA LYS A 47 0.34 3.27 1.92
C LYS A 47 -0.43 2.68 0.70
N PRO A 48 -1.60 2.10 0.91
CA PRO A 48 -2.17 1.68 2.20
C PRO A 48 -1.38 0.52 2.79
N LEU A 49 -1.40 0.36 4.11
CA LEU A 49 -0.60 -0.66 4.80
C LEU A 49 -0.90 -2.08 4.28
N GLY A 50 -2.16 -2.42 4.14
CA GLY A 50 -2.60 -3.72 3.62
C GLY A 50 -3.92 -3.62 2.84
N ASN A 51 -4.28 -4.68 2.15
CA ASN A 51 -5.50 -4.76 1.33
C ASN A 51 -6.75 -5.09 2.16
N SER A 52 -6.59 -5.50 3.41
CA SER A 52 -7.67 -5.76 4.36
C SER A 52 -7.25 -5.43 5.80
N ILE A 53 -8.24 -5.27 6.68
CA ILE A 53 -7.98 -5.06 8.12
C ILE A 53 -7.21 -6.25 8.72
N GLU A 54 -7.52 -7.47 8.29
CA GLU A 54 -6.82 -8.66 8.78
C GLU A 54 -5.35 -8.67 8.37
N GLU A 55 -5.04 -8.28 7.13
CA GLU A 55 -3.65 -8.10 6.70
C GLU A 55 -2.91 -7.08 7.55
N CYS A 56 -3.52 -5.92 7.82
CA CYS A 56 -2.93 -4.91 8.69
C CYS A 56 -2.63 -5.47 10.10
N ASN A 57 -3.55 -6.25 10.68
CA ASN A 57 -3.34 -6.89 11.97
C ASN A 57 -2.19 -7.94 11.92
N ILE A 58 -2.09 -8.70 10.83
CA ILE A 58 -0.98 -9.65 10.64
C ILE A 58 0.36 -8.89 10.56
N MET A 59 0.40 -7.78 9.85
CA MET A 59 1.61 -6.96 9.69
C MET A 59 2.08 -6.37 11.02
N VAL A 60 1.16 -5.85 11.85
CA VAL A 60 1.48 -5.36 13.20
C VAL A 60 2.06 -6.49 14.05
N ARG A 61 1.37 -7.64 14.10
CA ARG A 61 1.86 -8.81 14.86
C ARG A 61 3.23 -9.31 14.36
N ALA A 62 3.51 -9.23 13.06
CA ALA A 62 4.82 -9.60 12.52
C ALA A 62 5.92 -8.64 12.98
N ALA A 63 5.68 -7.33 12.92
CA ALA A 63 6.62 -6.32 13.40
C ALA A 63 6.97 -6.54 14.88
N GLU A 64 5.95 -6.78 15.72
CA GLU A 64 6.14 -7.07 17.15
C GLU A 64 6.88 -8.39 17.38
N LYS A 65 6.42 -9.49 16.73
CA LYS A 65 6.99 -10.83 16.90
C LYS A 65 8.47 -10.89 16.57
N TYR A 66 8.86 -10.23 15.49
CA TYR A 66 10.25 -10.24 15.01
C TYR A 66 11.07 -9.05 15.52
N ASN A 67 10.46 -8.19 16.35
CA ASN A 67 11.07 -6.99 16.92
C ASN A 67 11.73 -6.11 15.84
N ARG A 68 10.95 -5.76 14.81
CA ARG A 68 11.41 -4.93 13.69
C ARG A 68 10.80 -3.55 13.74
N VAL A 69 11.57 -2.56 13.29
CA VAL A 69 11.07 -1.20 13.10
C VAL A 69 10.33 -1.14 11.77
N VAL A 70 9.07 -0.72 11.83
CA VAL A 70 8.25 -0.57 10.62
C VAL A 70 7.67 0.84 10.57
N GLN A 71 7.91 1.52 9.45
CA GLN A 71 7.32 2.82 9.15
C GLN A 71 6.33 2.66 8.00
N VAL A 72 5.10 3.13 8.21
CA VAL A 72 4.10 3.23 7.14
C VAL A 72 4.25 4.54 6.39
N GLY A 73 4.07 4.53 5.07
CA GLY A 73 4.23 5.66 4.17
C GLY A 73 3.19 6.78 4.31
N GLN A 74 2.79 7.12 5.53
CA GLN A 74 1.92 8.27 5.84
C GLN A 74 2.75 9.56 5.89
N TRP A 75 3.29 9.94 4.74
CA TRP A 75 4.30 11.00 4.61
C TRP A 75 3.80 12.39 5.06
N GLN A 76 2.49 12.63 5.00
CA GLN A 76 1.91 13.89 5.48
C GLN A 76 2.18 14.12 6.96
N ARG A 77 2.28 13.08 7.78
CA ARG A 77 2.66 13.21 9.19
C ARG A 77 4.05 13.81 9.40
N SER A 78 4.92 13.72 8.41
CA SER A 78 6.29 14.26 8.46
C SER A 78 6.40 15.65 7.81
N ASP A 79 5.34 16.13 7.16
CA ASP A 79 5.35 17.40 6.43
C ASP A 79 5.10 18.57 7.40
N PRO A 80 6.00 19.60 7.43
CA PRO A 80 5.92 20.70 8.38
C PRO A 80 4.58 21.41 8.44
N HIS A 81 3.95 21.69 7.30
CA HIS A 81 2.66 22.40 7.29
C HIS A 81 1.51 21.57 7.88
N TRP A 82 1.56 20.23 7.77
CA TRP A 82 0.61 19.36 8.46
C TRP A 82 0.87 19.32 9.96
N GLN A 83 2.15 19.31 10.37
CA GLN A 83 2.53 19.38 11.79
C GLN A 83 2.06 20.71 12.43
N ASP A 84 2.22 21.83 11.72
CA ASP A 84 1.74 23.14 12.16
C ASP A 84 0.21 23.16 12.27
N ALA A 85 -0.50 22.59 11.28
CA ALA A 85 -1.96 22.47 11.33
C ALA A 85 -2.43 21.62 12.52
N MET A 86 -1.78 20.50 12.79
CA MET A 86 -2.07 19.63 13.92
C MET A 86 -1.80 20.36 15.25
N ALA A 87 -0.68 21.06 15.36
CA ALA A 87 -0.36 21.86 16.54
C ALA A 87 -1.43 22.95 16.79
N PHE A 88 -1.89 23.62 15.75
CA PHE A 88 -2.98 24.60 15.83
C PHE A 88 -4.30 23.97 16.30
N VAL A 89 -4.69 22.82 15.74
CA VAL A 89 -5.88 22.09 16.17
C VAL A 89 -5.80 21.70 17.64
N HIS A 90 -4.66 21.18 18.09
CA HIS A 90 -4.43 20.74 19.47
C HIS A 90 -4.25 21.90 20.46
N SER A 91 -3.96 23.11 20.00
CA SER A 91 -3.79 24.28 20.87
C SER A 91 -5.07 24.69 21.61
N GLY A 92 -6.23 24.19 21.17
CA GLY A 92 -7.51 24.58 21.74
C GLY A 92 -8.07 25.91 21.20
N GLN A 93 -7.36 26.62 20.34
CA GLN A 93 -7.79 27.92 19.78
C GLN A 93 -9.10 27.80 18.97
N LEU A 94 -9.38 26.63 18.40
CA LEU A 94 -10.66 26.35 17.72
C LEU A 94 -11.82 26.08 18.66
N GLY A 95 -11.56 26.01 19.97
CA GLY A 95 -12.54 25.62 20.96
C GLY A 95 -12.93 24.14 20.81
N LYS A 96 -14.16 23.81 21.20
CA LYS A 96 -14.66 22.44 21.12
C LYS A 96 -15.03 22.07 19.69
N ILE A 97 -14.22 21.23 19.04
CA ILE A 97 -14.52 20.69 17.70
C ILE A 97 -15.75 19.77 17.80
N ARG A 98 -16.76 20.04 16.98
CA ARG A 98 -18.02 19.26 16.94
C ARG A 98 -18.20 18.47 15.66
N THR A 99 -17.61 18.94 14.57
CA THR A 99 -17.75 18.33 13.24
C THR A 99 -16.46 18.50 12.47
N VAL A 100 -16.02 17.44 11.83
CA VAL A 100 -14.93 17.44 10.87
C VAL A 100 -15.49 16.99 9.53
N ARG A 101 -15.18 17.71 8.45
CA ARG A 101 -15.52 17.30 7.09
C ARG A 101 -14.25 17.02 6.32
N VAL A 102 -14.11 15.79 5.84
CA VAL A 102 -13.03 15.36 4.97
C VAL A 102 -13.58 15.20 3.57
N PHE A 103 -12.98 15.85 2.60
CA PHE A 103 -13.41 15.79 1.21
C PHE A 103 -12.24 15.97 0.25
N SER A 104 -12.39 15.45 -0.94
CA SER A 104 -11.43 15.63 -2.03
C SER A 104 -12.18 15.73 -3.36
N TYR A 105 -11.87 16.77 -4.13
CA TYR A 105 -12.37 16.91 -5.50
C TYR A 105 -11.45 16.19 -6.46
N GLN A 106 -11.91 15.06 -7.02
CA GLN A 106 -11.12 14.17 -7.86
C GLN A 106 -11.59 14.18 -9.32
N GLY A 107 -11.08 15.14 -10.09
CA GLY A 107 -11.36 15.22 -11.54
C GLY A 107 -10.62 14.16 -12.38
N TRP A 108 -9.65 13.46 -11.80
CA TRP A 108 -8.81 12.47 -12.48
C TRP A 108 -9.33 11.02 -12.35
N CYS A 109 -10.46 10.82 -11.72
CA CYS A 109 -11.05 9.52 -11.44
C CYS A 109 -12.31 9.29 -12.32
N PRO A 110 -12.16 9.22 -13.67
CA PRO A 110 -13.29 9.01 -14.57
C PRO A 110 -13.83 7.58 -14.42
N SER A 111 -15.05 7.36 -14.93
CA SER A 111 -15.57 6.01 -15.07
C SER A 111 -14.68 5.17 -15.98
N ILE A 112 -14.48 3.90 -15.59
CA ILE A 112 -13.67 2.96 -16.38
C ILE A 112 -14.60 2.25 -17.37
N PRO A 113 -14.39 2.39 -18.68
CA PRO A 113 -15.19 1.68 -19.65
C PRO A 113 -14.93 0.17 -19.55
N VAL A 114 -15.99 -0.62 -19.71
CA VAL A 114 -15.86 -2.08 -19.75
C VAL A 114 -15.00 -2.49 -20.95
N LYS A 115 -13.99 -3.31 -20.70
CA LYS A 115 -13.11 -3.90 -21.73
C LYS A 115 -13.12 -5.42 -21.62
N PRO A 116 -13.01 -6.15 -22.72
CA PRO A 116 -12.85 -7.60 -22.69
C PRO A 116 -11.51 -7.98 -22.08
N ASP A 117 -11.43 -9.22 -21.61
CA ASP A 117 -10.16 -9.82 -21.26
C ASP A 117 -9.32 -10.02 -22.54
N GLU A 118 -8.01 -9.92 -22.42
CA GLU A 118 -7.06 -9.98 -23.54
C GLU A 118 -5.83 -10.83 -23.17
N PRO A 119 -5.05 -11.30 -24.15
CA PRO A 119 -3.79 -11.98 -23.86
C PRO A 119 -2.84 -11.09 -23.06
N VAL A 120 -2.06 -11.71 -22.19
CA VAL A 120 -1.02 -10.99 -21.43
C VAL A 120 -0.02 -10.36 -22.40
N PRO A 121 0.25 -9.05 -22.32
CA PRO A 121 1.23 -8.40 -23.19
C PRO A 121 2.63 -9.00 -23.04
N ALA A 122 3.39 -9.04 -24.13
CA ALA A 122 4.75 -9.53 -24.10
C ALA A 122 5.62 -8.76 -23.07
N GLY A 123 6.45 -9.48 -22.34
CA GLY A 123 7.35 -8.92 -21.33
C GLY A 123 6.72 -8.69 -19.95
N ILE A 124 5.44 -9.00 -19.78
CA ILE A 124 4.76 -8.91 -18.47
C ILE A 124 4.66 -10.31 -17.86
N ASP A 125 5.18 -10.45 -16.64
CA ASP A 125 4.92 -11.59 -15.77
C ASP A 125 3.63 -11.33 -14.98
N TYR A 126 2.51 -11.70 -15.58
CA TYR A 126 1.20 -11.42 -14.99
C TYR A 126 0.89 -12.31 -13.78
N ASP A 127 1.38 -13.55 -13.78
CA ASP A 127 1.23 -14.43 -12.63
C ASP A 127 1.92 -13.88 -11.40
N MET A 128 3.11 -13.32 -11.58
CA MET A 128 3.83 -12.62 -10.52
C MET A 128 3.10 -11.34 -10.09
N TRP A 129 2.55 -10.58 -11.05
CA TRP A 129 1.81 -9.38 -10.70
C TRP A 129 0.56 -9.70 -9.88
N LEU A 130 -0.17 -10.77 -10.22
CA LEU A 130 -1.32 -11.25 -9.44
C LEU A 130 -0.90 -11.69 -8.03
N GLY A 131 0.21 -12.40 -7.91
CA GLY A 131 0.73 -12.86 -6.62
C GLY A 131 -0.34 -13.50 -5.72
N PRO A 132 -0.60 -12.93 -4.53
CA PRO A 132 -1.61 -13.45 -3.60
C PRO A 132 -3.06 -13.15 -4.02
N ALA A 133 -3.28 -12.26 -4.99
CA ALA A 133 -4.62 -11.92 -5.46
C ALA A 133 -5.29 -13.07 -6.23
N PRO A 134 -6.63 -13.08 -6.35
CA PRO A 134 -7.34 -14.09 -7.10
C PRO A 134 -6.87 -14.21 -8.55
N LYS A 135 -6.69 -15.42 -9.05
CA LYS A 135 -6.33 -15.68 -10.44
C LYS A 135 -7.45 -15.25 -11.38
N ARG A 136 -7.16 -14.30 -12.26
CA ARG A 136 -8.09 -13.79 -13.27
C ARG A 136 -7.37 -13.65 -14.60
N PRO A 137 -8.08 -13.76 -15.73
CA PRO A 137 -7.56 -13.41 -17.05
C PRO A 137 -7.04 -11.97 -17.05
N PHE A 138 -6.06 -11.70 -17.89
CA PHE A 138 -5.53 -10.34 -18.01
C PHE A 138 -6.60 -9.40 -18.58
N ASN A 139 -6.74 -8.27 -17.93
CA ASN A 139 -7.60 -7.18 -18.36
C ASN A 139 -6.91 -5.87 -18.10
N ARG A 140 -6.76 -5.05 -19.12
CA ARG A 140 -6.04 -3.77 -19.03
C ARG A 140 -6.64 -2.81 -18.01
N ASN A 141 -7.93 -2.92 -17.72
CA ASN A 141 -8.56 -2.11 -16.68
C ASN A 141 -8.13 -2.50 -15.26
N ARG A 142 -7.68 -3.73 -15.06
CA ARG A 142 -7.22 -4.24 -13.75
C ARG A 142 -5.71 -4.15 -13.56
N PHE A 143 -4.99 -3.54 -14.49
CA PHE A 143 -3.53 -3.54 -14.50
C PHE A 143 -2.95 -2.14 -14.39
N HIS A 144 -1.68 -2.03 -13.92
CA HIS A 144 -0.98 -0.78 -13.64
C HIS A 144 -1.77 0.15 -12.69
N PHE A 145 -2.05 1.37 -13.09
CA PHE A 145 -2.64 2.40 -12.27
C PHE A 145 -4.08 2.06 -11.81
N THR A 146 -4.89 1.50 -12.70
CA THR A 146 -6.32 1.29 -12.48
C THR A 146 -6.67 0.10 -11.59
N PHE A 147 -5.71 -0.74 -11.21
CA PHE A 147 -5.91 -1.82 -10.23
C PHE A 147 -6.56 -1.30 -8.93
N ARG A 148 -6.31 -0.06 -8.56
CA ARG A 148 -6.84 0.62 -7.38
C ARG A 148 -8.34 0.55 -7.23
N TRP A 149 -9.05 0.40 -8.33
CA TRP A 149 -10.53 0.40 -8.39
C TRP A 149 -11.15 -0.99 -8.32
N PHE A 150 -10.36 -2.03 -8.10
CA PHE A 150 -10.82 -3.41 -8.04
C PHE A 150 -10.48 -4.04 -6.69
N TRP A 151 -11.51 -4.55 -6.02
CA TRP A 151 -11.41 -5.15 -4.69
C TRP A 151 -10.42 -6.32 -4.59
N ASP A 152 -10.13 -6.99 -5.69
CA ASP A 152 -9.12 -8.06 -5.72
C ASP A 152 -7.71 -7.55 -5.40
N TYR A 153 -7.44 -6.25 -5.57
CA TYR A 153 -6.09 -5.69 -5.52
C TYR A 153 -5.95 -4.51 -4.56
N ALA A 154 -7.02 -3.74 -4.34
CA ALA A 154 -6.99 -2.52 -3.55
C ALA A 154 -8.38 -2.15 -3.03
N GLY A 155 -8.46 -1.11 -2.19
CA GLY A 155 -9.71 -0.64 -1.58
C GLY A 155 -10.28 0.63 -2.18
N GLY A 156 -9.93 0.96 -3.43
CA GLY A 156 -10.41 2.15 -4.13
C GLY A 156 -9.87 3.46 -3.53
N LEU A 157 -10.60 4.54 -3.76
CA LEU A 157 -10.17 5.87 -3.34
C LEU A 157 -10.06 6.01 -1.81
N MET A 158 -10.83 5.24 -1.06
CA MET A 158 -10.78 5.27 0.40
C MET A 158 -9.42 4.84 0.94
N THR A 159 -8.84 3.78 0.41
CA THR A 159 -7.52 3.29 0.83
C THR A 159 -6.38 4.00 0.13
N ASP A 160 -6.58 4.49 -1.10
CA ASP A 160 -5.53 5.17 -1.85
C ASP A 160 -5.34 6.64 -1.40
N TRP A 161 -6.43 7.39 -1.23
CA TRP A 161 -6.42 8.81 -0.83
C TRP A 161 -7.00 9.05 0.57
N GLY A 162 -8.01 8.28 0.95
CA GLY A 162 -8.65 8.45 2.25
C GLY A 162 -7.66 8.32 3.40
N VAL A 163 -6.68 7.43 3.30
CA VAL A 163 -5.61 7.27 4.29
C VAL A 163 -4.78 8.54 4.51
N HIS A 164 -4.70 9.45 3.54
CA HIS A 164 -4.00 10.73 3.69
C HIS A 164 -4.87 11.81 4.30
N LEU A 165 -6.18 11.74 4.11
CA LEU A 165 -7.11 12.81 4.46
C LEU A 165 -7.84 12.55 5.78
N LEU A 166 -7.93 11.30 6.20
CA LEU A 166 -8.56 10.86 7.46
C LEU A 166 -7.54 10.63 8.59
N ASP A 167 -6.26 10.49 8.22
CA ASP A 167 -5.15 10.29 9.14
C ASP A 167 -4.82 11.59 9.92
#